data_92d81ce8c6b2e3106abffc60e771dff0
#
_entry.id   92d81ce8c6b2e3106abffc60e771dff0
#
_cell.length_a   1.000
_cell.length_b   1.000
_cell.length_c   1.000
_cell.angle_alpha   90.00
_cell.angle_beta   90.00
_cell.angle_gamma   90.00
#
_symmetry.space_group_name_H-M   'P 1'
#
loop_
_entity.id
_entity.type
_entity.pdbx_description
1 polymer ?
#
loop_
_entity_poly.entity_id
_entity_poly.type
_entity_poly.pdbx_seq_one_letter_code
_entity_poly.pdbx_strand_id
1 'polypeptide(L)'
;VYGDILYRGEVIDDGLAVIFRAPHSYTGEDTVEISCHGGILLADKVLESAFLSGASQAEAGEFTRRAFLSGRLGLSQAEAVIDLIDARSSSQIELALGTREGRLSESIDELYSRLSDLISSIYVDIDYPEEGLSGLGEGEAEARMRGLKSALEALASTYRLGSAVGEGIPVCIVGKPNTGKSSLLNLLLGDD
;
A
#
# COMPACT_ATOMS: atom_id res chain seq x y z
N VAL A 1 -15.35 4.86 -24.76
CA VAL A 1 -16.44 4.70 -25.75
C VAL A 1 -17.74 4.63 -24.97
N TYR A 2 -18.76 5.36 -25.43
CA TYR A 2 -20.13 5.25 -24.93
C TYR A 2 -20.94 4.37 -25.88
N GLY A 3 -21.78 3.46 -25.36
CA GLY A 3 -22.57 2.58 -26.19
C GLY A 3 -23.46 1.63 -25.38
N ASP A 4 -24.20 0.80 -26.10
CA ASP A 4 -25.13 -0.15 -25.55
C ASP A 4 -24.37 -1.36 -24.94
N ILE A 5 -24.84 -1.81 -23.78
CA ILE A 5 -24.39 -3.04 -23.13
C ILE A 5 -25.38 -4.15 -23.46
N LEU A 6 -24.86 -5.21 -24.06
CA LEU A 6 -25.70 -6.34 -24.53
C LEU A 6 -25.57 -7.52 -23.56
N TYR A 7 -26.71 -8.16 -23.29
CA TYR A 7 -26.82 -9.45 -22.62
C TYR A 7 -27.61 -10.40 -23.48
N ARG A 8 -27.00 -11.50 -23.93
CA ARG A 8 -27.60 -12.50 -24.84
C ARG A 8 -28.19 -11.89 -26.12
N GLY A 9 -27.60 -10.80 -26.61
CA GLY A 9 -28.04 -10.10 -27.83
C GLY A 9 -29.12 -9.05 -27.63
N GLU A 10 -29.63 -8.86 -26.43
CA GLU A 10 -30.56 -7.81 -26.06
C GLU A 10 -29.84 -6.65 -25.34
N VAL A 11 -30.25 -5.43 -25.60
CA VAL A 11 -29.77 -4.26 -24.90
C VAL A 11 -30.31 -4.27 -23.46
N ILE A 12 -29.44 -4.28 -22.48
CA ILE A 12 -29.84 -4.25 -21.06
C ILE A 12 -29.54 -2.90 -20.41
N ASP A 13 -28.59 -2.14 -20.96
CA ASP A 13 -28.18 -0.84 -20.47
C ASP A 13 -27.36 -0.09 -21.52
N ASP A 14 -27.08 1.18 -21.28
CA ASP A 14 -26.08 1.96 -21.97
C ASP A 14 -25.03 2.46 -20.98
N GLY A 15 -23.79 2.52 -21.42
CA GLY A 15 -22.70 2.79 -20.49
C GLY A 15 -21.40 3.27 -21.15
N LEU A 16 -20.42 3.50 -20.31
CA LEU A 16 -19.08 3.95 -20.73
C LEU A 16 -18.07 2.81 -20.59
N ALA A 17 -17.38 2.49 -21.68
CA ALA A 17 -16.21 1.62 -21.65
C ALA A 17 -14.92 2.45 -21.83
N VAL A 18 -14.00 2.33 -20.85
CA VAL A 18 -12.68 2.94 -20.88
C VAL A 18 -11.63 1.87 -21.09
N ILE A 19 -10.78 2.05 -22.10
CA ILE A 19 -9.72 1.11 -22.45
C ILE A 19 -8.38 1.70 -22.03
N PHE A 20 -7.68 1.03 -21.14
CA PHE A 20 -6.33 1.36 -20.71
C PHE A 20 -5.36 0.40 -21.39
N ARG A 21 -4.43 0.95 -22.17
CA ARG A 21 -3.41 0.16 -22.85
C ARG A 21 -2.16 0.01 -21.98
N ALA A 22 -1.59 -1.19 -22.00
CA ALA A 22 -0.31 -1.45 -21.38
C ALA A 22 0.78 -0.46 -21.88
N PRO A 23 1.67 0.02 -21.01
CA PRO A 23 1.75 -0.21 -19.56
C PRO A 23 0.90 0.76 -18.71
N HIS A 24 0.07 1.63 -19.34
CA HIS A 24 -0.65 2.74 -18.69
C HIS A 24 -2.01 2.29 -18.14
N SER A 25 -2.01 1.25 -17.30
CA SER A 25 -3.18 0.75 -16.59
C SER A 25 -2.83 0.46 -15.13
N TYR A 26 -3.81 0.10 -14.30
CA TYR A 26 -3.56 -0.28 -12.91
C TYR A 26 -2.66 -1.51 -12.79
N THR A 27 -2.94 -2.55 -13.58
CA THR A 27 -2.17 -3.82 -13.57
C THR A 27 -0.91 -3.78 -14.42
N GLY A 28 -0.73 -2.75 -15.27
CA GLY A 28 0.33 -2.73 -16.28
C GLY A 28 -0.01 -3.54 -17.54
N GLU A 29 -1.16 -4.24 -17.57
CA GLU A 29 -1.69 -5.00 -18.70
C GLU A 29 -2.81 -4.20 -19.40
N ASP A 30 -3.26 -4.62 -20.59
CA ASP A 30 -4.46 -4.05 -21.20
C ASP A 30 -5.67 -4.27 -20.28
N THR A 31 -6.36 -3.20 -19.92
CA THR A 31 -7.50 -3.24 -19.00
C THR A 31 -8.70 -2.49 -19.60
N VAL A 32 -9.88 -2.99 -19.36
CA VAL A 32 -11.14 -2.33 -19.73
C VAL A 32 -11.99 -2.15 -18.48
N GLU A 33 -12.49 -0.93 -18.30
CA GLU A 33 -13.48 -0.60 -17.27
C GLU A 33 -14.82 -0.31 -17.94
N ILE A 34 -15.87 -0.93 -17.45
CA ILE A 34 -17.25 -0.73 -17.93
C ILE A 34 -18.05 -0.10 -16.81
N SER A 35 -18.59 1.08 -17.05
CA SER A 35 -19.51 1.77 -16.14
C SER A 35 -20.93 1.60 -16.67
N CYS A 36 -21.85 1.16 -15.82
CA CYS A 36 -23.27 0.99 -16.10
C CYS A 36 -24.10 1.77 -15.08
N HIS A 37 -25.42 1.87 -15.30
CA HIS A 37 -26.34 2.47 -14.34
C HIS A 37 -26.38 1.66 -13.02
N GLY A 38 -26.68 2.34 -11.91
CA GLY A 38 -26.67 1.73 -10.57
C GLY A 38 -27.84 0.74 -10.39
N GLY A 39 -27.52 -0.37 -9.75
CA GLY A 39 -28.47 -1.43 -9.40
C GLY A 39 -27.79 -2.79 -9.37
N ILE A 40 -27.95 -3.54 -8.27
CA ILE A 40 -27.28 -4.83 -8.05
C ILE A 40 -27.60 -5.79 -9.21
N LEU A 41 -28.89 -5.93 -9.56
CA LEU A 41 -29.34 -6.86 -10.61
C LEU A 41 -28.76 -6.50 -11.99
N LEU A 42 -28.61 -5.21 -12.30
CA LEU A 42 -28.06 -4.75 -13.57
C LEU A 42 -26.54 -5.00 -13.61
N ALA A 43 -25.83 -4.67 -12.54
CA ALA A 43 -24.40 -4.95 -12.42
C ALA A 43 -24.10 -6.44 -12.56
N ASP A 44 -24.91 -7.32 -11.93
CA ASP A 44 -24.78 -8.78 -12.07
C ASP A 44 -24.97 -9.23 -13.52
N LYS A 45 -25.93 -8.68 -14.24
CA LYS A 45 -26.16 -9.00 -15.67
C LYS A 45 -25.01 -8.53 -16.56
N VAL A 46 -24.45 -7.34 -16.29
CA VAL A 46 -23.29 -6.84 -17.01
C VAL A 46 -22.09 -7.74 -16.77
N LEU A 47 -21.87 -8.17 -15.52
CA LEU A 47 -20.79 -9.10 -15.15
C LEU A 47 -21.01 -10.48 -15.84
N GLU A 48 -22.24 -11.01 -15.82
CA GLU A 48 -22.57 -12.26 -16.50
C GLU A 48 -22.32 -12.16 -18.01
N SER A 49 -22.63 -11.01 -18.63
CA SER A 49 -22.33 -10.76 -20.06
C SER A 49 -20.83 -10.81 -20.33
N ALA A 50 -19.99 -10.26 -19.44
CA ALA A 50 -18.55 -10.36 -19.56
C ALA A 50 -18.07 -11.82 -19.47
N PHE A 51 -18.63 -12.62 -18.56
CA PHE A 51 -18.32 -14.06 -18.45
C PHE A 51 -18.73 -14.84 -19.70
N LEU A 52 -19.92 -14.57 -20.23
CA LEU A 52 -20.37 -15.18 -21.50
C LEU A 52 -19.48 -14.80 -22.68
N SER A 53 -18.80 -13.64 -22.59
CA SER A 53 -17.85 -13.17 -23.60
C SER A 53 -16.44 -13.71 -23.40
N GLY A 54 -16.20 -14.59 -22.40
CA GLY A 54 -14.94 -15.28 -22.16
C GLY A 54 -14.09 -14.71 -21.01
N ALA A 55 -14.59 -13.73 -20.26
CA ALA A 55 -13.94 -13.31 -19.02
C ALA A 55 -14.10 -14.38 -17.93
N SER A 56 -13.20 -14.38 -16.96
CA SER A 56 -13.30 -15.19 -15.74
C SER A 56 -13.33 -14.28 -14.52
N GLN A 57 -13.95 -14.78 -13.46
CA GLN A 57 -13.98 -14.03 -12.20
C GLN A 57 -12.58 -13.94 -11.61
N ALA A 58 -12.19 -12.74 -11.25
CA ALA A 58 -10.94 -12.50 -10.55
C ALA A 58 -11.06 -12.92 -9.08
N GLU A 59 -9.95 -13.40 -8.52
CA GLU A 59 -9.83 -13.64 -7.08
C GLU A 59 -9.71 -12.32 -6.30
N ALA A 60 -9.96 -12.38 -4.99
CA ALA A 60 -9.76 -11.21 -4.14
C ALA A 60 -8.31 -10.72 -4.22
N GLY A 61 -8.11 -9.43 -4.52
CA GLY A 61 -6.77 -8.82 -4.66
C GLY A 61 -6.02 -9.18 -5.93
N GLU A 62 -6.63 -9.89 -6.90
CA GLU A 62 -5.94 -10.32 -8.13
C GLU A 62 -5.40 -9.14 -8.94
N PHE A 63 -6.13 -8.05 -9.09
CA PHE A 63 -5.67 -6.86 -9.81
C PHE A 63 -4.43 -6.25 -9.16
N THR A 64 -4.40 -6.15 -7.83
CA THR A 64 -3.25 -5.64 -7.08
C THR A 64 -2.06 -6.61 -7.17
N ARG A 65 -2.31 -7.93 -7.12
CA ARG A 65 -1.27 -8.94 -7.33
C ARG A 65 -0.66 -8.83 -8.73
N ARG A 66 -1.45 -8.62 -9.78
CA ARG A 66 -0.96 -8.41 -11.15
C ARG A 66 -0.16 -7.11 -11.25
N ALA A 67 -0.60 -6.03 -10.62
CA ALA A 67 0.14 -4.78 -10.55
C ALA A 67 1.51 -4.94 -9.87
N PHE A 68 1.59 -5.74 -8.81
CA PHE A 68 2.85 -6.10 -8.16
C PHE A 68 3.75 -6.95 -9.07
N LEU A 69 3.22 -8.02 -9.68
CA LEU A 69 3.98 -8.91 -10.55
C LEU A 69 4.50 -8.21 -11.82
N SER A 70 3.77 -7.23 -12.32
CA SER A 70 4.20 -6.39 -13.46
C SER A 70 5.16 -5.26 -13.08
N GLY A 71 5.54 -5.14 -11.80
CA GLY A 71 6.44 -4.09 -11.30
C GLY A 71 5.81 -2.69 -11.22
N ARG A 72 4.47 -2.58 -11.30
CA ARG A 72 3.74 -1.30 -11.14
C ARG A 72 3.69 -0.85 -9.70
N LEU A 73 3.63 -1.79 -8.77
CA LEU A 73 3.60 -1.56 -7.33
C LEU A 73 4.70 -2.36 -6.65
N GLY A 74 5.34 -1.79 -5.63
CA GLY A 74 6.15 -2.53 -4.67
C GLY A 74 5.26 -3.31 -3.69
N LEU A 75 5.84 -4.26 -2.94
CA LEU A 75 5.10 -5.10 -2.01
C LEU A 75 4.36 -4.28 -0.96
N SER A 76 5.04 -3.33 -0.31
CA SER A 76 4.44 -2.44 0.70
C SER A 76 3.31 -1.58 0.13
N GLN A 77 3.43 -1.15 -1.14
CA GLN A 77 2.39 -0.40 -1.82
C GLN A 77 1.15 -1.27 -2.11
N ALA A 78 1.37 -2.54 -2.46
CA ALA A 78 0.28 -3.50 -2.69
C ALA A 78 -0.46 -3.82 -1.38
N GLU A 79 0.25 -3.96 -0.26
CA GLU A 79 -0.34 -4.14 1.07
C GLU A 79 -1.14 -2.89 1.50
N ALA A 80 -0.61 -1.70 1.24
CA ALA A 80 -1.28 -0.45 1.58
C ALA A 80 -2.63 -0.24 0.85
N VAL A 81 -2.88 -0.91 -0.27
CA VAL A 81 -4.19 -0.89 -0.94
C VAL A 81 -5.26 -1.54 -0.07
N ILE A 82 -4.93 -2.66 0.60
CA ILE A 82 -5.85 -3.33 1.52
C ILE A 82 -6.08 -2.48 2.75
N ASP A 83 -4.99 -1.93 3.33
CA ASP A 83 -5.09 -1.04 4.49
C ASP A 83 -5.97 0.19 4.21
N LEU A 84 -5.90 0.72 2.98
CA LEU A 84 -6.73 1.84 2.56
C LEU A 84 -8.22 1.47 2.45
N ILE A 85 -8.54 0.26 1.97
CA ILE A 85 -9.91 -0.25 1.84
C ILE A 85 -10.51 -0.51 3.23
N ASP A 86 -9.71 -1.07 4.15
CA ASP A 86 -10.15 -1.46 5.49
C ASP A 86 -10.08 -0.30 6.51
N ALA A 87 -9.57 0.87 6.11
CA ALA A 87 -9.41 2.02 6.98
C ALA A 87 -10.73 2.49 7.56
N ARG A 88 -10.76 2.69 8.88
CA ARG A 88 -11.93 3.12 9.68
C ARG A 88 -11.75 4.50 10.30
N SER A 89 -10.60 5.14 10.09
CA SER A 89 -10.31 6.49 10.57
C SER A 89 -9.50 7.28 9.55
N SER A 90 -9.58 8.61 9.61
CA SER A 90 -8.78 9.48 8.75
C SER A 90 -7.28 9.24 8.92
N SER A 91 -6.82 8.95 10.15
CA SER A 91 -5.41 8.66 10.41
C SER A 91 -4.95 7.35 9.76
N GLN A 92 -5.81 6.32 9.68
CA GLN A 92 -5.52 5.08 8.94
C GLN A 92 -5.41 5.35 7.43
N ILE A 93 -6.30 6.18 6.88
CA ILE A 93 -6.25 6.59 5.48
C ILE A 93 -4.93 7.31 5.19
N GLU A 94 -4.53 8.28 6.01
CA GLU A 94 -3.26 9.02 5.84
C GLU A 94 -2.04 8.09 5.91
N LEU A 95 -2.04 7.14 6.83
CA LEU A 95 -0.97 6.14 6.96
C LEU A 95 -0.88 5.26 5.71
N ALA A 96 -2.00 4.70 5.26
CA ALA A 96 -2.07 3.85 4.07
C ALA A 96 -1.67 4.61 2.80
N LEU A 97 -2.10 5.87 2.64
CA LEU A 97 -1.70 6.72 1.53
C LEU A 97 -0.19 6.98 1.55
N GLY A 98 0.41 7.28 2.71
CA GLY A 98 1.84 7.48 2.84
C GLY A 98 2.65 6.23 2.46
N THR A 99 2.18 5.05 2.82
CA THR A 99 2.79 3.77 2.43
C THR A 99 2.63 3.52 0.92
N ARG A 100 1.44 3.79 0.37
CA ARG A 100 1.16 3.66 -1.06
C ARG A 100 2.01 4.61 -1.92
N GLU A 101 2.31 5.81 -1.43
CA GLU A 101 3.20 6.77 -2.08
C GLU A 101 4.67 6.34 -2.07
N GLY A 102 5.02 5.31 -1.31
CA GLY A 102 6.36 4.75 -1.27
C GLY A 102 7.32 5.45 -0.31
N ARG A 103 6.83 6.31 0.59
CA ARG A 103 7.69 7.09 1.53
C ARG A 103 8.62 6.21 2.35
N LEU A 104 8.13 5.03 2.79
CA LEU A 104 8.95 4.08 3.53
C LEU A 104 10.05 3.49 2.63
N SER A 105 9.69 3.09 1.40
CA SER A 105 10.63 2.55 0.43
C SER A 105 11.73 3.57 0.10
N GLU A 106 11.38 4.81 -0.15
CA GLU A 106 12.34 5.89 -0.39
C GLU A 106 13.33 6.08 0.78
N SER A 107 12.82 6.05 2.02
CA SER A 107 13.67 6.15 3.22
C SER A 107 14.62 4.97 3.36
N ILE A 108 14.17 3.76 3.03
CA ILE A 108 15.00 2.54 3.06
C ILE A 108 16.04 2.60 1.94
N ASP A 109 15.67 3.01 0.73
CA ASP A 109 16.57 3.10 -0.43
C ASP A 109 17.67 4.13 -0.19
N GLU A 110 17.36 5.26 0.47
CA GLU A 110 18.37 6.24 0.89
C GLU A 110 19.37 5.63 1.87
N LEU A 111 18.89 4.93 2.90
CA LEU A 111 19.74 4.28 3.89
C LEU A 111 20.59 3.17 3.26
N TYR A 112 20.01 2.40 2.33
CA TYR A 112 20.72 1.38 1.58
C TYR A 112 21.83 1.98 0.70
N SER A 113 21.56 3.07 -0.01
CA SER A 113 22.56 3.78 -0.81
C SER A 113 23.71 4.26 0.05
N ARG A 114 23.44 4.93 1.17
CA ARG A 114 24.46 5.41 2.10
C ARG A 114 25.31 4.29 2.70
N LEU A 115 24.72 3.13 2.98
CA LEU A 115 25.42 1.93 3.44
C LEU A 115 26.32 1.36 2.33
N SER A 116 25.80 1.27 1.12
CA SER A 116 26.54 0.76 -0.05
C SER A 116 27.76 1.65 -0.37
N ASP A 117 27.58 2.96 -0.31
CA ASP A 117 28.67 3.93 -0.51
C ASP A 117 29.76 3.77 0.58
N LEU A 118 29.36 3.57 1.83
CA LEU A 118 30.30 3.34 2.92
C LEU A 118 31.08 2.03 2.73
N ILE A 119 30.40 0.96 2.37
CA ILE A 119 31.01 -0.36 2.10
C ILE A 119 32.02 -0.20 0.94
N SER A 120 31.62 0.45 -0.15
CA SER A 120 32.48 0.68 -1.30
C SER A 120 33.74 1.47 -0.93
N SER A 121 33.59 2.51 -0.10
CA SER A 121 34.72 3.30 0.38
C SER A 121 35.71 2.46 1.23
N ILE A 122 35.17 1.58 2.10
CA ILE A 122 35.98 0.68 2.92
C ILE A 122 36.75 -0.33 2.04
N TYR A 123 36.11 -0.88 1.01
CA TYR A 123 36.79 -1.79 0.08
C TYR A 123 37.92 -1.11 -0.67
N VAL A 124 37.74 0.14 -1.11
CA VAL A 124 38.80 0.92 -1.76
C VAL A 124 39.98 1.09 -0.83
N ASP A 125 39.78 1.37 0.46
CA ASP A 125 40.87 1.50 1.47
C ASP A 125 41.62 0.18 1.73
N ILE A 126 40.86 -0.96 1.66
CA ILE A 126 41.46 -2.30 1.83
C ILE A 126 42.30 -2.67 0.60
N ASP A 127 41.79 -2.41 -0.61
CA ASP A 127 42.44 -2.82 -1.85
C ASP A 127 43.57 -1.90 -2.26
N TYR A 128 43.53 -0.59 -1.88
CA TYR A 128 44.49 0.44 -2.28
C TYR A 128 44.91 1.31 -1.10
N PRO A 129 45.52 0.73 -0.04
CA PRO A 129 45.79 1.45 1.22
C PRO A 129 46.78 2.60 1.09
N GLU A 130 47.67 2.56 0.10
CA GLU A 130 48.69 3.58 -0.10
C GLU A 130 48.22 4.78 -0.94
N GLU A 131 47.06 4.64 -1.64
CA GLU A 131 46.60 5.65 -2.59
C GLU A 131 45.60 6.65 -1.98
N GLY A 132 45.01 6.34 -0.81
CA GLY A 132 44.06 7.22 -0.10
C GLY A 132 42.82 7.59 -0.95
N LEU A 133 42.40 6.69 -1.87
CA LEU A 133 41.36 6.96 -2.87
C LEU A 133 39.94 7.02 -2.28
N SER A 134 39.69 6.39 -1.14
CA SER A 134 38.37 6.36 -0.54
C SER A 134 37.94 7.72 0.01
N GLY A 135 38.90 8.58 0.35
CA GLY A 135 38.65 9.82 1.05
C GLY A 135 38.15 9.66 2.50
N LEU A 136 38.16 8.42 3.04
CA LEU A 136 37.79 8.18 4.45
C LEU A 136 38.92 8.62 5.38
N GLY A 137 38.66 9.63 6.20
CA GLY A 137 39.54 10.01 7.30
C GLY A 137 39.45 9.03 8.46
N GLU A 138 40.47 9.12 9.36
CA GLU A 138 40.51 8.30 10.59
C GLU A 138 39.22 8.49 11.42
N GLY A 139 38.50 7.39 11.72
CA GLY A 139 37.24 7.40 12.46
C GLY A 139 35.99 7.81 11.66
N GLU A 140 36.15 8.22 10.41
CA GLU A 140 35.01 8.66 9.58
C GLU A 140 34.05 7.49 9.25
N ALA A 141 34.57 6.29 8.95
CA ALA A 141 33.78 5.10 8.72
C ALA A 141 32.89 4.79 9.93
N GLU A 142 33.45 4.88 11.15
CA GLU A 142 32.69 4.66 12.38
C GLU A 142 31.62 5.74 12.59
N ALA A 143 31.93 7.00 12.29
CA ALA A 143 30.97 8.10 12.41
C ALA A 143 29.81 7.94 11.42
N ARG A 144 30.08 7.57 10.17
CA ARG A 144 29.06 7.26 9.15
C ARG A 144 28.21 6.07 9.56
N MET A 145 28.81 5.01 10.10
CA MET A 145 28.07 3.83 10.59
C MET A 145 27.16 4.17 11.78
N ARG A 146 27.63 4.99 12.73
CA ARG A 146 26.79 5.47 13.84
C ARG A 146 25.62 6.32 13.33
N GLY A 147 25.85 7.17 12.34
CA GLY A 147 24.80 7.97 11.70
C GLY A 147 23.72 7.11 11.02
N LEU A 148 24.13 6.07 10.29
CA LEU A 148 23.23 5.09 9.69
C LEU A 148 22.41 4.33 10.73
N LYS A 149 23.09 3.85 11.80
CA LYS A 149 22.43 3.17 12.92
C LYS A 149 21.37 4.06 13.56
N SER A 150 21.70 5.32 13.86
CA SER A 150 20.76 6.27 14.46
C SER A 150 19.55 6.54 13.56
N ALA A 151 19.75 6.66 12.23
CA ALA A 151 18.68 6.85 11.28
C ALA A 151 17.75 5.62 11.18
N LEU A 152 18.31 4.41 11.20
CA LEU A 152 17.55 3.17 11.25
C LEU A 152 16.75 3.04 12.55
N GLU A 153 17.34 3.37 13.69
CA GLU A 153 16.66 3.34 14.98
C GLU A 153 15.52 4.37 15.04
N ALA A 154 15.72 5.55 14.47
CA ALA A 154 14.68 6.56 14.35
C ALA A 154 13.52 6.06 13.50
N LEU A 155 13.80 5.48 12.33
CA LEU A 155 12.80 4.88 11.46
C LEU A 155 12.05 3.74 12.17
N ALA A 156 12.77 2.82 12.82
CA ALA A 156 12.18 1.72 13.57
C ALA A 156 11.30 2.19 14.74
N SER A 157 11.63 3.30 15.37
CA SER A 157 10.87 3.87 16.49
C SER A 157 9.46 4.33 16.09
N THR A 158 9.25 4.66 14.81
CA THR A 158 7.94 5.08 14.28
C THR A 158 6.96 3.90 14.22
N TYR A 159 7.44 2.66 14.24
CA TYR A 159 6.60 1.45 14.15
C TYR A 159 5.49 1.39 15.21
N ARG A 160 5.81 1.74 16.47
CA ARG A 160 4.82 1.68 17.55
C ARG A 160 3.65 2.62 17.34
N LEU A 161 3.91 3.82 16.80
CA LEU A 161 2.85 4.77 16.50
C LEU A 161 2.05 4.31 15.28
N GLY A 162 2.73 3.85 14.23
CA GLY A 162 2.09 3.31 13.03
C GLY A 162 1.20 2.10 13.34
N SER A 163 1.69 1.14 14.13
CA SER A 163 0.90 -0.02 14.57
C SER A 163 -0.32 0.39 15.41
N ALA A 164 -0.16 1.35 16.34
CA ALA A 164 -1.28 1.85 17.13
C ALA A 164 -2.34 2.56 16.28
N VAL A 165 -1.96 3.23 15.21
CA VAL A 165 -2.88 3.84 14.25
C VAL A 165 -3.55 2.79 13.36
N GLY A 166 -2.77 1.83 12.83
CA GLY A 166 -3.24 0.79 11.92
C GLY A 166 -4.15 -0.23 12.62
N GLU A 167 -3.68 -0.81 13.72
CA GLU A 167 -4.37 -1.90 14.43
C GLU A 167 -5.35 -1.39 15.51
N GLY A 168 -5.18 -0.14 15.93
CA GLY A 168 -5.88 0.44 17.08
C GLY A 168 -5.22 0.06 18.41
N ILE A 169 -5.64 0.75 19.47
CA ILE A 169 -5.17 0.49 20.82
C ILE A 169 -6.26 -0.28 21.58
N PRO A 170 -6.01 -1.53 22.01
CA PRO A 170 -6.98 -2.28 22.78
C PRO A 170 -7.17 -1.62 24.16
N VAL A 171 -8.40 -1.19 24.46
CA VAL A 171 -8.79 -0.58 25.74
C VAL A 171 -9.75 -1.49 26.45
N CYS A 172 -9.49 -1.77 27.73
CA CYS A 172 -10.35 -2.59 28.56
C CYS A 172 -10.95 -1.75 29.70
N ILE A 173 -12.29 -1.73 29.81
CA ILE A 173 -13.00 -1.08 30.90
C ILE A 173 -13.29 -2.11 31.99
N VAL A 174 -12.60 -1.98 33.13
CA VAL A 174 -12.73 -2.90 34.27
C VAL A 174 -13.40 -2.24 35.47
N GLY A 175 -14.17 -3.01 36.26
CA GLY A 175 -14.81 -2.53 37.45
C GLY A 175 -15.87 -3.51 38.00
N LYS A 176 -16.37 -3.27 39.18
CA LYS A 176 -17.43 -4.09 39.84
C LYS A 176 -18.71 -4.17 38.98
N PRO A 177 -19.56 -5.18 39.12
CA PRO A 177 -20.86 -5.23 38.48
C PRO A 177 -21.69 -3.96 38.79
N ASN A 178 -22.47 -3.50 37.81
CA ASN A 178 -23.38 -2.34 37.95
C ASN A 178 -22.72 -0.97 38.26
N THR A 179 -21.46 -0.77 37.86
CA THR A 179 -20.74 0.51 38.01
C THR A 179 -20.78 1.41 36.78
N GLY A 180 -21.67 1.15 35.82
CA GLY A 180 -21.84 2.02 34.64
C GLY A 180 -20.87 1.76 33.49
N LYS A 181 -20.15 0.61 33.46
CA LYS A 181 -19.20 0.30 32.40
C LYS A 181 -19.81 0.29 31.00
N SER A 182 -20.97 -0.35 30.86
CA SER A 182 -21.71 -0.41 29.59
C SER A 182 -22.22 0.98 29.16
N SER A 183 -22.70 1.78 30.12
CA SER A 183 -23.12 3.16 29.85
C SER A 183 -21.96 4.05 29.41
N LEU A 184 -20.77 3.86 30.02
CA LEU A 184 -19.56 4.56 29.57
C LEU A 184 -19.14 4.11 28.16
N LEU A 185 -19.21 2.81 27.87
CA LEU A 185 -18.88 2.28 26.54
C LEU A 185 -19.83 2.84 25.47
N ASN A 186 -21.15 2.81 25.74
CA ASN A 186 -22.15 3.35 24.82
C ASN A 186 -21.93 4.86 24.58
N LEU A 187 -21.63 5.61 25.65
CA LEU A 187 -21.33 7.05 25.53
C LEU A 187 -20.08 7.30 24.66
N LEU A 188 -19.03 6.46 24.77
CA LEU A 188 -17.82 6.58 23.97
C LEU A 188 -18.05 6.17 22.51
N LEU A 189 -18.94 5.23 22.24
CA LEU A 189 -19.32 4.80 20.88
C LEU A 189 -20.33 5.74 20.22
N GLY A 190 -20.97 6.62 20.98
CA GLY A 190 -22.04 7.50 20.48
C GLY A 190 -23.36 6.75 20.27
N ASP A 191 -23.51 5.57 20.87
CA ASP A 191 -24.74 4.78 20.88
C ASP A 191 -25.54 5.14 22.14
N ASP A 192 -26.84 5.51 21.95
CA ASP A 192 -27.80 5.74 23.03
C ASP A 192 -28.37 4.43 23.62
#